data_c3e7528cf67027ee8441c6ef60464d4b
#
_entry.id   c3e7528cf67027ee8441c6ef60464d4b
#
_cell.length_a   1.000
_cell.length_b   1.000
_cell.length_c   1.000
_cell.angle_alpha   90.00
_cell.angle_beta   90.00
_cell.angle_gamma   90.00
#
_symmetry.space_group_name_H-M   'P 1'
#
loop_
_entity.id
_entity.type
_entity.pdbx_description
1 polymer ?
#
loop_
_entity_poly.entity_id
_entity_poly.type
_entity_poly.pdbx_seq_one_letter_code
_entity_poly.pdbx_strand_id
1 'polypeptide(L)'
;MTIPQGYKQTELGIIPEDWEVKQISDFTSVVTGGTPSTQHAEYWGGDIRWMNSGELNLKFVYDVEGRITEEGLHNSSTHVIPAECVLVGLAGQGKTRGTAAYNLVSLCTNQSIAAFLPTDTHSSLYLYYVIDSLYDYLRLLSSGDGGRGGLNKQILSSLNIVLPPIAEQKAIAEALSDVDGLIAVLDKKIAKKRLLKQGAMQQLLTGKKRLPGFTDEWVENTIDELGDLTGSGVDKKFNEEEHPVRLVNYLDVFHRDYIYSNELDFWTTANDIKLQQCGVSQGDVFFTPSSEMPYDIALSAVAMCNMIDVCYSYHIYRLRFSKNIDLQYKAYMFKSQAFYDQANIACEGSGKRYVISLSKFKKLKVLYPNDINEQQAIATILSDMDKEIANLEAQRDKYRLLKSGMMQKLLTGQIRLVKQQAKIVPLAVDVPAVREIPVAAHIIAGHIVNRSHKSRGWGRTKLQKSLHLIGYCMQLNLGTEYIRNTAGPDDQQLMNHIDQKFKQYRHVDKVSEKLPDGRTHYSYTPTPMIQDVEMAYEKYPKELREQVDALIDKLNTMDLAGAEIFSTLYAVWNNRIIKQEQITDDLLIADFYAWSTHKADFEEARVRKALNYMRDNNIIPVGWGKYIDQR
;
A
#
# COMPACT_ATOMS: atom_id res chain seq x y z
N MET A 1 17.93 -23.32 -24.48
CA MET A 1 16.64 -23.21 -23.80
C MET A 1 15.56 -23.69 -24.76
N THR A 2 14.68 -24.58 -24.35
CA THR A 2 13.55 -25.01 -25.18
C THR A 2 12.49 -23.92 -25.19
N ILE A 3 12.06 -23.50 -26.39
CA ILE A 3 11.00 -22.50 -26.54
C ILE A 3 9.68 -23.15 -26.10
N PRO A 4 8.88 -22.55 -25.20
CA PRO A 4 7.56 -23.08 -24.83
C PRO A 4 6.63 -23.16 -26.04
N GLN A 5 5.71 -24.12 -26.04
CA GLN A 5 4.69 -24.24 -27.08
C GLN A 5 3.82 -22.97 -27.12
N GLY A 6 3.56 -22.44 -28.33
CA GLY A 6 2.80 -21.20 -28.55
C GLY A 6 3.65 -19.92 -28.40
N TYR A 7 4.98 -20.07 -28.31
CA TYR A 7 5.91 -18.94 -28.23
C TYR A 7 6.96 -19.05 -29.36
N LYS A 8 7.53 -17.90 -29.73
CA LYS A 8 8.61 -17.78 -30.70
C LYS A 8 9.79 -16.98 -30.15
N GLN A 9 10.98 -17.29 -30.60
CA GLN A 9 12.20 -16.52 -30.29
C GLN A 9 12.27 -15.29 -31.21
N THR A 10 12.57 -14.14 -30.63
CA THR A 10 12.82 -12.89 -31.32
C THR A 10 14.09 -12.22 -30.77
N GLU A 11 14.50 -11.13 -31.39
CA GLU A 11 15.61 -10.30 -30.89
C GLU A 11 15.35 -9.66 -29.51
N LEU A 12 14.06 -9.47 -29.14
CA LEU A 12 13.63 -8.94 -27.85
C LEU A 12 13.33 -10.03 -26.82
N GLY A 13 13.59 -11.31 -27.13
CA GLY A 13 13.36 -12.45 -26.27
C GLY A 13 12.28 -13.40 -26.80
N ILE A 14 11.77 -14.24 -25.89
CA ILE A 14 10.71 -15.21 -26.20
C ILE A 14 9.36 -14.53 -25.98
N ILE A 15 8.55 -14.47 -27.03
CA ILE A 15 7.22 -13.84 -27.00
C ILE A 15 6.16 -14.81 -27.56
N PRO A 16 4.85 -14.60 -27.26
CA PRO A 16 3.77 -15.38 -27.87
C PRO A 16 3.82 -15.35 -29.40
N GLU A 17 3.41 -16.44 -30.08
CA GLU A 17 3.47 -16.57 -31.54
C GLU A 17 2.66 -15.50 -32.27
N ASP A 18 1.51 -15.09 -31.69
CA ASP A 18 0.60 -14.07 -32.22
C ASP A 18 1.01 -12.62 -31.92
N TRP A 19 2.09 -12.42 -31.16
CA TRP A 19 2.64 -11.09 -30.91
C TRP A 19 3.67 -10.73 -31.99
N GLU A 20 3.80 -9.45 -32.31
CA GLU A 20 4.73 -8.95 -33.29
C GLU A 20 5.83 -8.11 -32.66
N VAL A 21 7.00 -8.09 -33.29
CA VAL A 21 8.04 -7.07 -33.02
C VAL A 21 7.91 -6.03 -34.10
N LYS A 22 7.66 -4.78 -33.71
CA LYS A 22 7.55 -3.66 -34.65
C LYS A 22 8.43 -2.50 -34.25
N GLN A 23 8.95 -1.81 -35.22
CA GLN A 23 9.60 -0.54 -35.03
C GLN A 23 8.54 0.54 -34.71
N ILE A 24 8.82 1.46 -33.83
CA ILE A 24 7.88 2.52 -33.45
C ILE A 24 7.40 3.33 -34.64
N SER A 25 8.31 3.63 -35.60
CA SER A 25 7.97 4.31 -36.87
C SER A 25 6.95 3.60 -37.72
N ASP A 26 6.73 2.29 -37.53
CA ASP A 26 5.81 1.51 -38.35
C ASP A 26 4.34 1.71 -38.01
N PHE A 27 4.04 2.21 -36.80
CA PHE A 27 2.66 2.35 -36.32
C PHE A 27 2.33 3.70 -35.68
N THR A 28 3.34 4.52 -35.32
CA THR A 28 3.12 5.89 -34.79
C THR A 28 4.20 6.84 -35.27
N SER A 29 3.91 8.13 -35.26
CA SER A 29 4.88 9.18 -35.54
C SER A 29 5.36 9.83 -34.25
N VAL A 30 6.64 10.21 -34.22
CA VAL A 30 7.27 10.90 -33.10
C VAL A 30 7.47 12.36 -33.50
N VAL A 31 7.03 13.28 -32.65
CA VAL A 31 7.22 14.73 -32.83
C VAL A 31 7.95 15.31 -31.63
N THR A 32 8.55 16.48 -31.79
CA THR A 32 9.21 17.22 -30.70
C THR A 32 8.64 18.61 -30.63
N GLY A 33 8.49 19.15 -29.44
CA GLY A 33 7.97 20.51 -29.28
C GLY A 33 9.01 21.60 -29.49
N GLY A 34 8.69 22.80 -29.03
CA GLY A 34 9.52 23.98 -29.09
C GLY A 34 9.25 24.91 -27.90
N THR A 35 10.09 25.90 -27.73
CA THR A 35 9.93 26.91 -26.69
C THR A 35 9.78 28.28 -27.33
N PRO A 36 8.66 29.01 -27.11
CA PRO A 36 8.55 30.40 -27.50
C PRO A 36 9.66 31.23 -26.85
N SER A 37 10.10 32.29 -27.54
CA SER A 37 11.15 33.14 -27.02
C SER A 37 10.74 33.74 -25.66
N THR A 38 11.58 33.53 -24.64
CA THR A 38 11.37 34.10 -23.30
C THR A 38 11.64 35.60 -23.23
N GLN A 39 12.20 36.21 -24.29
CA GLN A 39 12.41 37.64 -24.40
C GLN A 39 11.11 38.39 -24.73
N HIS A 40 10.09 37.68 -25.19
CA HIS A 40 8.78 38.18 -25.56
C HIS A 40 7.74 37.79 -24.50
N ALA A 41 7.47 38.67 -23.56
CA ALA A 41 6.51 38.43 -22.48
C ALA A 41 5.09 38.18 -23.01
N GLU A 42 4.74 38.77 -24.17
CA GLU A 42 3.46 38.60 -24.87
C GLU A 42 3.22 37.17 -25.39
N TYR A 43 4.26 36.34 -25.48
CA TYR A 43 4.12 34.92 -25.88
C TYR A 43 3.68 34.01 -24.72
N TRP A 44 3.66 34.51 -23.49
CA TRP A 44 3.43 33.77 -22.27
C TRP A 44 2.17 34.24 -21.55
N GLY A 45 1.59 33.34 -20.69
CA GLY A 45 0.45 33.67 -19.84
C GLY A 45 -0.90 33.62 -20.55
N GLY A 46 -1.00 32.99 -21.74
CA GLY A 46 -2.28 32.75 -22.44
C GLY A 46 -3.02 31.53 -21.95
N ASP A 47 -3.87 30.95 -22.83
CA ASP A 47 -4.74 29.82 -22.50
C ASP A 47 -4.21 28.47 -22.99
N ILE A 48 -3.19 28.46 -23.85
CA ILE A 48 -2.63 27.24 -24.43
C ILE A 48 -1.66 26.61 -23.43
N ARG A 49 -1.92 25.35 -23.06
CA ARG A 49 -1.04 24.57 -22.17
C ARG A 49 0.32 24.36 -22.81
N TRP A 50 1.39 24.65 -22.07
CA TRP A 50 2.75 24.42 -22.52
C TRP A 50 3.57 23.73 -21.43
N MET A 51 4.02 22.52 -21.72
CA MET A 51 4.68 21.62 -20.78
C MET A 51 6.20 21.72 -20.89
N ASN A 52 6.87 21.89 -19.78
CA ASN A 52 8.32 21.75 -19.69
C ASN A 52 8.71 20.30 -19.30
N SER A 53 9.95 19.91 -19.57
CA SER A 53 10.40 18.53 -19.34
C SER A 53 10.47 18.12 -17.86
N GLY A 54 10.46 19.06 -16.91
CA GLY A 54 10.39 18.77 -15.47
C GLY A 54 9.04 18.15 -15.07
N GLU A 55 7.97 18.50 -15.78
CA GLU A 55 6.62 18.03 -15.50
C GLU A 55 6.36 16.57 -15.96
N LEU A 56 7.30 15.94 -16.67
CA LEU A 56 7.23 14.50 -16.98
C LEU A 56 7.14 13.61 -15.71
N ASN A 57 7.59 14.13 -14.57
CA ASN A 57 7.45 13.45 -13.29
C ASN A 57 6.00 13.29 -12.82
N LEU A 58 5.04 14.03 -13.41
CA LEU A 58 3.61 13.87 -13.15
C LEU A 58 3.08 12.52 -13.63
N LYS A 59 3.77 11.85 -14.54
CA LYS A 59 3.41 10.56 -15.17
C LYS A 59 2.10 10.63 -15.96
N PHE A 60 0.98 10.95 -15.33
CA PHE A 60 -0.31 11.22 -15.97
C PHE A 60 -0.60 12.72 -15.90
N VAL A 61 -0.61 13.37 -17.06
CA VAL A 61 -0.67 14.84 -17.18
C VAL A 61 -2.11 15.28 -17.43
N TYR A 62 -2.77 15.73 -16.37
CA TYR A 62 -4.14 16.29 -16.41
C TYR A 62 -4.15 17.79 -16.66
N ASP A 63 -3.10 18.48 -16.26
CA ASP A 63 -2.85 19.90 -16.50
C ASP A 63 -1.36 20.21 -16.30
N VAL A 64 -0.90 21.38 -16.73
CA VAL A 64 0.49 21.86 -16.62
C VAL A 64 0.49 23.33 -16.17
N GLU A 65 1.59 23.79 -15.57
CA GLU A 65 1.68 25.17 -15.08
C GLU A 65 1.88 26.18 -16.22
N GLY A 66 2.70 25.80 -17.21
CA GLY A 66 3.07 26.70 -18.31
C GLY A 66 1.89 27.01 -19.21
N ARG A 67 1.80 28.27 -19.63
CA ARG A 67 0.79 28.77 -20.58
C ARG A 67 1.46 29.66 -21.63
N ILE A 68 1.05 29.52 -22.89
CA ILE A 68 1.47 30.38 -24.00
C ILE A 68 0.25 30.97 -24.68
N THR A 69 0.47 32.07 -25.38
CA THR A 69 -0.55 32.73 -26.19
C THR A 69 -0.60 32.14 -27.60
N GLU A 70 -1.65 32.47 -28.39
CA GLU A 70 -1.73 32.15 -29.80
C GLU A 70 -0.53 32.77 -30.58
N GLU A 71 -0.10 33.95 -30.19
CA GLU A 71 1.06 34.60 -30.78
C GLU A 71 2.36 33.84 -30.49
N GLY A 72 2.54 33.38 -29.24
CA GLY A 72 3.64 32.50 -28.86
C GLY A 72 3.63 31.16 -29.59
N LEU A 73 2.46 30.59 -29.84
CA LEU A 73 2.32 29.37 -30.65
C LEU A 73 2.76 29.62 -32.10
N HIS A 74 2.27 30.69 -32.76
CA HIS A 74 2.55 30.97 -34.16
C HIS A 74 4.02 31.39 -34.42
N ASN A 75 4.64 32.06 -33.45
CA ASN A 75 6.01 32.56 -33.58
C ASN A 75 7.07 31.62 -32.97
N SER A 76 6.75 30.36 -32.79
CA SER A 76 7.70 29.36 -32.29
C SER A 76 7.57 28.02 -33.03
N SER A 77 8.52 27.12 -32.78
CA SER A 77 8.50 25.77 -33.33
C SER A 77 7.60 24.81 -32.54
N THR A 78 6.96 25.27 -31.48
CA THR A 78 6.02 24.43 -30.72
C THR A 78 4.72 24.24 -31.50
N HIS A 79 4.03 23.15 -31.23
CA HIS A 79 2.73 22.86 -31.82
C HIS A 79 1.86 22.11 -30.80
N VAL A 80 0.56 22.23 -30.96
CA VAL A 80 -0.40 21.51 -30.10
C VAL A 80 -0.40 20.04 -30.47
N ILE A 81 -0.13 19.17 -29.52
CA ILE A 81 -0.34 17.73 -29.62
C ILE A 81 -1.66 17.34 -28.99
N PRO A 82 -2.35 16.30 -29.52
CA PRO A 82 -3.62 15.84 -28.95
C PRO A 82 -3.42 15.23 -27.54
N ALA A 83 -4.51 14.95 -26.86
CA ALA A 83 -4.50 14.04 -25.71
C ALA A 83 -4.07 12.64 -26.14
N GLU A 84 -3.72 11.80 -25.17
CA GLU A 84 -3.31 10.41 -25.36
C GLU A 84 -1.99 10.19 -26.10
N CYS A 85 -1.10 11.17 -26.09
CA CYS A 85 0.28 10.98 -26.53
C CYS A 85 1.12 10.35 -25.41
N VAL A 86 2.12 9.57 -25.78
CA VAL A 86 3.20 9.16 -24.86
C VAL A 86 4.35 10.18 -24.97
N LEU A 87 4.71 10.78 -23.87
CA LEU A 87 5.73 11.82 -23.79
C LEU A 87 7.02 11.25 -23.21
N VAL A 88 8.19 11.59 -23.78
CA VAL A 88 9.49 11.10 -23.31
C VAL A 88 10.49 12.23 -23.22
N GLY A 89 11.19 12.33 -22.11
CA GLY A 89 12.28 13.29 -21.92
C GLY A 89 13.52 12.93 -22.74
N LEU A 90 13.95 13.85 -23.61
CA LEU A 90 15.12 13.69 -24.47
C LEU A 90 16.41 14.14 -23.80
N ALA A 91 16.34 15.12 -22.90
CA ALA A 91 17.48 15.77 -22.27
C ALA A 91 17.33 15.81 -20.74
N GLY A 92 18.42 16.14 -20.06
CA GLY A 92 18.51 16.27 -18.59
C GLY A 92 19.54 15.34 -17.99
N GLN A 93 20.39 15.87 -17.10
CA GLN A 93 21.40 15.06 -16.39
C GLN A 93 20.82 14.27 -15.21
N GLY A 94 19.68 14.74 -14.66
CA GLY A 94 18.97 14.09 -13.57
C GLY A 94 18.10 12.94 -14.05
N LYS A 95 16.93 12.77 -13.42
CA LYS A 95 15.99 11.68 -13.70
C LYS A 95 15.13 11.92 -14.96
N THR A 96 15.10 13.11 -15.54
CA THR A 96 14.16 13.50 -16.61
C THR A 96 14.38 12.76 -17.92
N ARG A 97 15.66 12.54 -18.31
CA ARG A 97 15.99 11.82 -19.55
C ARG A 97 15.48 10.38 -19.50
N GLY A 98 14.72 9.97 -20.49
CA GLY A 98 14.10 8.64 -20.58
C GLY A 98 12.82 8.50 -19.75
N THR A 99 12.45 9.52 -18.96
CA THR A 99 11.18 9.49 -18.22
C THR A 99 10.02 9.58 -19.18
N ALA A 100 9.08 8.63 -19.07
CA ALA A 100 7.82 8.62 -19.81
C ALA A 100 6.69 9.27 -19.02
N ALA A 101 5.76 9.93 -19.73
CA ALA A 101 4.49 10.43 -19.23
C ALA A 101 3.38 10.21 -20.27
N TYR A 102 2.14 10.34 -19.84
CA TYR A 102 0.95 10.20 -20.69
C TYR A 102 0.04 11.41 -20.50
N ASN A 103 -0.24 12.17 -21.55
CA ASN A 103 -1.08 13.37 -21.45
C ASN A 103 -2.56 13.05 -21.68
N LEU A 104 -3.40 13.57 -20.77
CA LEU A 104 -4.86 13.41 -20.82
C LEU A 104 -5.58 14.64 -21.38
N VAL A 105 -4.81 15.65 -21.73
CA VAL A 105 -5.26 16.93 -22.30
C VAL A 105 -4.37 17.32 -23.47
N SER A 106 -4.91 18.05 -24.44
CA SER A 106 -4.10 18.64 -25.50
C SER A 106 -3.17 19.71 -24.93
N LEU A 107 -1.92 19.75 -25.39
CA LEU A 107 -0.91 20.67 -24.90
C LEU A 107 0.24 20.86 -25.92
N CYS A 108 1.04 21.88 -25.72
CA CYS A 108 2.35 22.06 -26.35
C CYS A 108 3.47 21.54 -25.45
N THR A 109 4.62 21.22 -26.02
CA THR A 109 5.80 20.78 -25.25
C THR A 109 7.04 21.57 -25.63
N ASN A 110 8.03 21.60 -24.74
CA ASN A 110 9.34 22.13 -25.10
C ASN A 110 10.11 21.15 -26.01
N GLN A 111 11.23 21.60 -26.59
CA GLN A 111 12.09 20.81 -27.48
C GLN A 111 12.79 19.61 -26.78
N SER A 112 12.76 19.54 -25.46
CA SER A 112 13.34 18.44 -24.68
C SER A 112 12.35 17.27 -24.43
N ILE A 113 11.15 17.35 -25.01
CA ILE A 113 10.13 16.31 -24.96
C ILE A 113 9.85 15.82 -26.37
N ALA A 114 9.89 14.49 -26.56
CA ALA A 114 9.32 13.82 -27.71
C ALA A 114 7.93 13.28 -27.35
N ALA A 115 7.00 13.38 -28.30
CA ALA A 115 5.65 12.85 -28.17
C ALA A 115 5.38 11.80 -29.26
N PHE A 116 4.90 10.62 -28.87
CA PHE A 116 4.39 9.59 -29.76
C PHE A 116 2.89 9.85 -29.93
N LEU A 117 2.45 10.05 -31.15
CA LEU A 117 1.09 10.44 -31.46
C LEU A 117 0.13 9.22 -31.38
N PRO A 118 -1.11 9.39 -30.91
CA PRO A 118 -2.10 8.33 -30.91
C PRO A 118 -2.49 7.93 -32.33
N THR A 119 -2.75 6.63 -32.56
CA THR A 119 -3.30 6.08 -33.80
C THR A 119 -4.30 4.98 -33.48
N ASP A 120 -5.11 4.57 -34.46
CA ASP A 120 -6.07 3.48 -34.28
C ASP A 120 -5.42 2.08 -34.26
N THR A 121 -4.13 1.99 -34.63
CA THR A 121 -3.41 0.71 -34.78
C THR A 121 -2.76 0.22 -33.49
N HIS A 122 -2.68 1.06 -32.45
CA HIS A 122 -2.11 0.70 -31.16
C HIS A 122 -2.84 1.38 -29.99
N SER A 123 -2.67 0.85 -28.79
CA SER A 123 -3.09 1.49 -27.55
C SER A 123 -1.95 2.39 -27.05
N SER A 124 -2.16 3.71 -27.06
CA SER A 124 -1.18 4.67 -26.53
C SER A 124 -0.85 4.43 -25.06
N LEU A 125 -1.84 4.01 -24.26
CA LEU A 125 -1.63 3.69 -22.85
C LEU A 125 -0.76 2.42 -22.67
N TYR A 126 -0.93 1.39 -23.54
CA TYR A 126 0.00 0.26 -23.60
C TYR A 126 1.42 0.71 -23.96
N LEU A 127 1.55 1.53 -25.00
CA LEU A 127 2.84 2.10 -25.40
C LEU A 127 3.50 2.89 -24.26
N TYR A 128 2.72 3.64 -23.49
CA TYR A 128 3.23 4.32 -22.30
C TYR A 128 3.89 3.35 -21.31
N TYR A 129 3.23 2.23 -20.98
CA TYR A 129 3.81 1.24 -20.06
C TYR A 129 5.04 0.55 -20.62
N VAL A 130 5.05 0.27 -21.93
CA VAL A 130 6.25 -0.28 -22.60
C VAL A 130 7.40 0.71 -22.49
N ILE A 131 7.21 1.96 -22.85
CA ILE A 131 8.25 2.99 -22.82
C ILE A 131 8.71 3.27 -21.39
N ASP A 132 7.79 3.32 -20.41
CA ASP A 132 8.12 3.48 -18.99
C ASP A 132 8.98 2.31 -18.46
N SER A 133 8.72 1.09 -18.93
CA SER A 133 9.54 -0.11 -18.60
C SER A 133 10.96 -0.06 -19.19
N LEU A 134 11.17 0.71 -20.23
CA LEU A 134 12.44 0.85 -20.93
C LEU A 134 13.31 2.01 -20.37
N TYR A 135 12.95 2.63 -19.25
CA TYR A 135 13.64 3.80 -18.71
C TYR A 135 15.17 3.64 -18.66
N ASP A 136 15.67 2.56 -18.06
CA ASP A 136 17.12 2.32 -17.93
C ASP A 136 17.78 2.07 -19.29
N TYR A 137 17.09 1.35 -20.18
CA TYR A 137 17.56 1.11 -21.53
C TYR A 137 17.65 2.39 -22.37
N LEU A 138 16.65 3.27 -22.29
CA LEU A 138 16.68 4.58 -22.93
C LEU A 138 17.83 5.47 -22.43
N ARG A 139 18.12 5.40 -21.13
CA ARG A 139 19.28 6.09 -20.56
C ARG A 139 20.60 5.55 -21.08
N LEU A 140 20.71 4.23 -21.24
CA LEU A 140 21.90 3.58 -21.80
C LEU A 140 22.11 4.01 -23.26
N LEU A 141 21.07 3.99 -24.09
CA LEU A 141 21.13 4.44 -25.49
C LEU A 141 21.58 5.91 -25.62
N SER A 142 21.29 6.72 -24.61
CA SER A 142 21.64 8.13 -24.59
C SER A 142 23.08 8.42 -24.17
N SER A 143 23.84 7.40 -23.72
CA SER A 143 25.20 7.53 -23.16
C SER A 143 26.32 7.39 -24.20
N GLY A 144 26.08 7.69 -25.48
CA GLY A 144 27.07 7.60 -26.56
C GLY A 144 28.39 8.32 -26.27
N ASP A 145 29.46 7.91 -26.92
CA ASP A 145 30.84 8.35 -26.77
C ASP A 145 30.95 9.91 -26.75
N GLY A 146 31.36 10.45 -25.60
CA GLY A 146 31.68 11.87 -25.49
C GLY A 146 30.90 12.71 -24.48
N GLY A 147 30.08 12.09 -23.58
CA GLY A 147 29.48 12.81 -22.41
C GLY A 147 28.36 13.82 -22.75
N ARG A 148 28.01 14.06 -24.00
CA ARG A 148 26.91 14.91 -24.48
C ARG A 148 25.82 14.13 -25.21
N GLY A 149 25.79 12.80 -25.07
CA GLY A 149 24.75 11.98 -25.64
C GLY A 149 23.36 12.35 -25.10
N GLY A 150 22.37 12.46 -25.97
CA GLY A 150 20.96 12.70 -25.63
C GLY A 150 20.10 11.71 -26.43
N LEU A 151 18.91 11.42 -25.91
CA LEU A 151 17.88 10.81 -26.74
C LEU A 151 17.47 11.81 -27.82
N ASN A 152 17.09 11.29 -28.97
CA ASN A 152 16.56 12.11 -30.06
C ASN A 152 15.40 11.37 -30.73
N LYS A 153 14.69 12.09 -31.58
CA LYS A 153 13.54 11.58 -32.33
C LYS A 153 13.89 10.32 -33.11
N GLN A 154 15.06 10.28 -33.77
CA GLN A 154 15.47 9.15 -34.61
C GLN A 154 15.69 7.89 -33.77
N ILE A 155 16.38 7.97 -32.63
CA ILE A 155 16.58 6.85 -31.71
C ILE A 155 15.23 6.30 -31.24
N LEU A 156 14.31 7.17 -30.82
CA LEU A 156 12.98 6.75 -30.34
C LEU A 156 12.14 6.12 -31.47
N SER A 157 12.18 6.69 -32.66
CA SER A 157 11.45 6.14 -33.83
C SER A 157 11.97 4.78 -34.28
N SER A 158 13.27 4.50 -34.09
CA SER A 158 13.90 3.23 -34.44
C SER A 158 13.85 2.14 -33.38
N LEU A 159 13.21 2.40 -32.24
CA LEU A 159 13.06 1.38 -31.20
C LEU A 159 12.14 0.27 -31.64
N ASN A 160 12.62 -0.98 -31.51
CA ASN A 160 11.79 -2.16 -31.66
C ASN A 160 11.08 -2.47 -30.34
N ILE A 161 9.78 -2.69 -30.41
CA ILE A 161 8.96 -3.07 -29.25
C ILE A 161 8.11 -4.28 -29.57
N VAL A 162 7.70 -4.97 -28.53
CA VAL A 162 6.73 -6.07 -28.67
C VAL A 162 5.32 -5.50 -28.70
N LEU A 163 4.53 -5.88 -29.69
CA LEU A 163 3.18 -5.38 -29.93
C LEU A 163 2.18 -6.55 -29.97
N PRO A 164 1.39 -6.74 -28.87
CA PRO A 164 0.27 -7.69 -28.84
C PRO A 164 -0.85 -7.31 -29.82
N PRO A 165 -1.81 -8.19 -30.10
CA PRO A 165 -3.09 -7.79 -30.69
C PRO A 165 -3.75 -6.65 -29.89
N ILE A 166 -4.43 -5.71 -30.57
CA ILE A 166 -4.96 -4.47 -29.96
C ILE A 166 -5.87 -4.72 -28.74
N ALA A 167 -6.64 -5.80 -28.75
CA ALA A 167 -7.49 -6.18 -27.61
C ALA A 167 -6.67 -6.50 -26.35
N GLU A 168 -5.53 -7.17 -26.53
CA GLU A 168 -4.63 -7.50 -25.42
C GLU A 168 -3.81 -6.30 -24.97
N GLN A 169 -3.39 -5.42 -25.90
CA GLN A 169 -2.78 -4.14 -25.52
C GLN A 169 -3.69 -3.34 -24.57
N LYS A 170 -4.98 -3.23 -24.92
CA LYS A 170 -5.98 -2.54 -24.09
C LYS A 170 -6.16 -3.21 -22.73
N ALA A 171 -6.29 -4.54 -22.70
CA ALA A 171 -6.45 -5.29 -21.46
C ALA A 171 -5.22 -5.15 -20.52
N ILE A 172 -4.00 -5.21 -21.07
CA ILE A 172 -2.76 -4.99 -20.32
C ILE A 172 -2.70 -3.56 -19.78
N ALA A 173 -3.01 -2.58 -20.62
CA ALA A 173 -3.01 -1.17 -20.24
C ALA A 173 -4.01 -0.87 -19.13
N GLU A 174 -5.23 -1.41 -19.21
CA GLU A 174 -6.28 -1.28 -18.20
C GLU A 174 -5.83 -1.88 -16.86
N ALA A 175 -5.34 -3.13 -16.87
CA ALA A 175 -4.88 -3.80 -15.64
C ALA A 175 -3.73 -3.04 -14.95
N LEU A 176 -2.81 -2.45 -15.68
CA LEU A 176 -1.72 -1.65 -15.12
C LEU A 176 -2.21 -0.28 -14.63
N SER A 177 -3.14 0.34 -15.35
CA SER A 177 -3.76 1.61 -14.99
C SER A 177 -4.58 1.51 -13.70
N ASP A 178 -5.30 0.42 -13.49
CA ASP A 178 -6.05 0.17 -12.26
C ASP A 178 -5.12 0.16 -11.04
N VAL A 179 -3.95 -0.48 -11.16
CA VAL A 179 -2.95 -0.48 -10.07
C VAL A 179 -2.38 0.92 -9.86
N ASP A 180 -2.12 1.69 -10.91
CA ASP A 180 -1.71 3.10 -10.78
C ASP A 180 -2.77 3.95 -10.08
N GLY A 181 -4.04 3.72 -10.40
CA GLY A 181 -5.16 4.35 -9.71
C GLY A 181 -5.17 4.07 -8.21
N LEU A 182 -4.95 2.81 -7.81
CA LEU A 182 -4.86 2.40 -6.40
C LEU A 182 -3.67 3.07 -5.70
N ILE A 183 -2.49 3.12 -6.34
CA ILE A 183 -1.30 3.80 -5.81
C ILE A 183 -1.59 5.29 -5.60
N ALA A 184 -2.19 5.96 -6.58
CA ALA A 184 -2.52 7.38 -6.50
C ALA A 184 -3.54 7.70 -5.38
N VAL A 185 -4.53 6.83 -5.15
CA VAL A 185 -5.48 6.95 -4.03
C VAL A 185 -4.75 6.81 -2.69
N LEU A 186 -3.82 5.86 -2.57
CA LEU A 186 -3.02 5.68 -1.35
C LEU A 186 -2.11 6.88 -1.09
N ASP A 187 -1.42 7.41 -2.11
CA ASP A 187 -0.56 8.59 -1.97
C ASP A 187 -1.38 9.82 -1.49
N LYS A 188 -2.59 10.03 -2.01
CA LYS A 188 -3.51 11.09 -1.54
C LYS A 188 -3.95 10.86 -0.09
N LYS A 189 -4.26 9.61 0.29
CA LYS A 189 -4.62 9.27 1.68
C LYS A 189 -3.46 9.53 2.64
N ILE A 190 -2.25 9.11 2.28
CA ILE A 190 -1.03 9.32 3.07
C ILE A 190 -0.79 10.82 3.27
N ALA A 191 -0.83 11.61 2.20
CA ALA A 191 -0.67 13.06 2.27
C ALA A 191 -1.71 13.71 3.21
N LYS A 192 -2.98 13.34 3.09
CA LYS A 192 -4.05 13.82 3.97
C LYS A 192 -3.80 13.43 5.43
N LYS A 193 -3.39 12.19 5.71
CA LYS A 193 -3.12 11.71 7.07
C LYS A 193 -1.92 12.43 7.69
N ARG A 194 -0.87 12.71 6.92
CA ARG A 194 0.29 13.51 7.37
C ARG A 194 -0.13 14.93 7.75
N LEU A 195 -0.97 15.59 6.95
CA LEU A 195 -1.51 16.92 7.28
C LEU A 195 -2.38 16.90 8.55
N LEU A 196 -3.23 15.86 8.71
CA LEU A 196 -4.04 15.69 9.92
C LEU A 196 -3.16 15.48 11.16
N LYS A 197 -2.09 14.65 11.06
CA LYS A 197 -1.12 14.46 12.15
C LYS A 197 -0.44 15.80 12.49
N GLN A 198 0.02 16.54 11.50
CA GLN A 198 0.65 17.85 11.72
C GLN A 198 -0.30 18.81 12.46
N GLY A 199 -1.57 18.88 12.05
CA GLY A 199 -2.59 19.69 12.74
C GLY A 199 -2.85 19.21 14.17
N ALA A 200 -2.92 17.90 14.40
CA ALA A 200 -3.07 17.32 15.74
C ALA A 200 -1.87 17.67 16.64
N MET A 201 -0.64 17.54 16.12
CA MET A 201 0.57 17.93 16.85
C MET A 201 0.55 19.41 17.26
N GLN A 202 0.16 20.31 16.36
CA GLN A 202 0.08 21.73 16.65
C GLN A 202 -0.96 22.06 17.73
N GLN A 203 -2.02 21.27 17.86
CA GLN A 203 -3.06 21.47 18.87
C GLN A 203 -2.70 20.80 20.20
N LEU A 204 -2.25 19.53 20.15
CA LEU A 204 -2.03 18.71 21.34
C LEU A 204 -0.70 19.00 22.03
N LEU A 205 0.39 19.30 21.28
CA LEU A 205 1.71 19.58 21.87
C LEU A 205 1.90 21.02 22.35
N THR A 206 0.90 21.88 22.13
CA THR A 206 0.93 23.29 22.59
C THR A 206 -0.11 23.57 23.67
N GLY A 207 -0.89 22.57 24.10
CA GLY A 207 -1.99 22.77 25.04
C GLY A 207 -3.16 23.60 24.51
N LYS A 208 -3.15 24.01 23.24
CA LYS A 208 -4.28 24.76 22.62
C LYS A 208 -5.57 23.97 22.63
N LYS A 209 -5.48 22.65 22.52
CA LYS A 209 -6.61 21.74 22.67
C LYS A 209 -6.23 20.68 23.70
N ARG A 210 -6.95 20.68 24.81
CA ARG A 210 -6.80 19.67 25.87
C ARG A 210 -7.69 18.45 25.58
N LEU A 211 -7.21 17.29 25.95
CA LEU A 211 -8.03 16.08 25.91
C LEU A 211 -9.08 16.11 27.04
N PRO A 212 -10.29 15.55 26.87
CA PRO A 212 -11.30 15.52 27.91
C PRO A 212 -10.80 14.82 29.18
N GLY A 213 -11.09 15.40 30.34
CA GLY A 213 -10.72 14.85 31.63
C GLY A 213 -9.39 15.35 32.21
N PHE A 214 -8.60 16.11 31.46
CA PHE A 214 -7.34 16.69 31.92
C PHE A 214 -7.47 18.21 32.12
N THR A 215 -7.19 18.66 33.34
CA THR A 215 -7.33 20.06 33.73
C THR A 215 -6.07 20.67 34.34
N ASP A 216 -5.08 19.83 34.71
CA ASP A 216 -3.85 20.27 35.37
C ASP A 216 -3.07 21.26 34.51
N GLU A 217 -2.40 22.21 35.13
CA GLU A 217 -1.58 23.18 34.42
C GLU A 217 -0.38 22.51 33.72
N TRP A 218 -0.08 22.96 32.53
CA TRP A 218 1.13 22.56 31.82
C TRP A 218 2.34 23.31 32.39
N VAL A 219 3.49 22.65 32.32
CA VAL A 219 4.76 23.21 32.79
C VAL A 219 5.68 23.54 31.64
N GLU A 220 6.39 24.66 31.79
CA GLU A 220 7.45 25.04 30.84
C GLU A 220 8.80 24.84 31.53
N ASN A 221 9.68 24.06 30.90
CA ASN A 221 11.05 23.89 31.36
C ASN A 221 12.03 24.13 30.21
N THR A 222 13.23 24.58 30.58
CA THR A 222 14.36 24.57 29.64
C THR A 222 14.89 23.13 29.49
N ILE A 223 15.62 22.88 28.40
CA ILE A 223 16.26 21.58 28.18
C ILE A 223 17.18 21.20 29.35
N ASP A 224 17.91 22.18 29.92
CA ASP A 224 18.80 21.98 31.08
C ASP A 224 18.06 21.58 32.37
N GLU A 225 16.82 22.03 32.54
CA GLU A 225 15.96 21.66 33.69
C GLU A 225 15.29 20.28 33.53
N LEU A 226 15.22 19.78 32.28
CA LEU A 226 14.68 18.44 32.03
C LEU A 226 15.66 17.32 32.33
N GLY A 227 16.97 17.59 32.26
CA GLY A 227 17.99 16.58 32.51
C GLY A 227 19.37 16.96 32.00
N ASP A 228 20.25 15.98 31.92
CA ASP A 228 21.63 16.16 31.47
C ASP A 228 21.72 16.15 29.92
N LEU A 229 21.99 17.33 29.35
CA LEU A 229 22.28 17.47 27.90
C LEU A 229 23.78 17.46 27.66
N THR A 230 24.24 16.49 26.89
CA THR A 230 25.65 16.27 26.53
C THR A 230 25.86 16.18 25.01
N GLY A 231 27.03 16.64 24.56
CA GLY A 231 27.41 16.62 23.13
C GLY A 231 28.78 15.96 22.85
N SER A 232 29.35 15.26 23.84
CA SER A 232 30.69 14.65 23.76
C SER A 232 30.66 13.18 23.35
N GLY A 233 29.91 12.85 22.30
CA GLY A 233 29.79 11.49 21.80
C GLY A 233 31.08 10.87 21.25
N VAL A 234 30.99 9.66 20.74
CA VAL A 234 32.08 8.90 20.16
C VAL A 234 32.35 9.38 18.73
N ASP A 235 33.62 9.44 18.34
CA ASP A 235 34.00 9.74 16.96
C ASP A 235 33.85 8.51 16.04
N LYS A 236 34.08 8.70 14.74
CA LYS A 236 33.93 7.62 13.74
C LYS A 236 35.26 6.94 13.41
N LYS A 237 36.30 7.20 14.21
CA LYS A 237 37.61 6.56 14.00
C LYS A 237 37.63 5.20 14.64
N PHE A 238 38.08 4.21 13.89
CA PHE A 238 38.23 2.84 14.37
C PHE A 238 39.62 2.67 14.99
N ASN A 239 39.68 2.07 16.18
CA ASN A 239 40.91 1.72 16.90
C ASN A 239 40.81 0.25 17.35
N GLU A 240 41.72 -0.61 16.87
CA GLU A 240 41.70 -2.05 17.16
C GLU A 240 41.92 -2.40 18.64
N GLU A 241 42.45 -1.46 19.44
CA GLU A 241 42.68 -1.64 20.89
C GLU A 241 41.44 -1.31 21.74
N GLU A 242 40.36 -0.81 21.13
CA GLU A 242 39.13 -0.41 21.83
C GLU A 242 37.98 -1.39 21.56
N HIS A 243 36.91 -1.31 22.37
CA HIS A 243 35.75 -2.17 22.24
C HIS A 243 34.89 -1.77 21.00
N PRO A 244 34.46 -2.75 20.20
CA PRO A 244 33.57 -2.48 19.09
C PRO A 244 32.17 -2.06 19.59
N VAL A 245 31.66 -0.95 19.06
CA VAL A 245 30.33 -0.39 19.41
C VAL A 245 29.56 0.03 18.17
N ARG A 246 28.25 -0.04 18.24
CA ARG A 246 27.36 0.59 17.26
C ARG A 246 27.12 2.05 17.64
N LEU A 247 26.93 2.91 16.65
CA LEU A 247 26.67 4.33 16.88
C LEU A 247 25.27 4.71 16.48
N VAL A 248 24.60 5.47 17.38
CA VAL A 248 23.50 6.34 16.98
C VAL A 248 24.11 7.54 16.26
N ASN A 249 23.90 7.63 14.95
CA ASN A 249 24.42 8.67 14.09
C ASN A 249 23.41 9.79 13.82
N TYR A 250 23.88 10.86 13.19
CA TYR A 250 23.05 11.98 12.75
C TYR A 250 21.84 11.54 11.90
N LEU A 251 22.05 10.66 10.89
CA LEU A 251 20.98 10.19 10.02
C LEU A 251 19.95 9.30 10.74
N ASP A 252 20.36 8.59 11.80
CA ASP A 252 19.43 7.81 12.62
C ASP A 252 18.42 8.74 13.34
N VAL A 253 18.90 9.88 13.84
CA VAL A 253 18.06 10.90 14.48
C VAL A 253 17.27 11.71 13.45
N PHE A 254 17.87 11.99 12.29
CA PHE A 254 17.24 12.79 11.25
C PHE A 254 16.03 12.09 10.60
N HIS A 255 16.10 10.77 10.43
CA HIS A 255 15.08 9.99 9.71
C HIS A 255 14.11 9.23 10.60
N ARG A 256 14.33 9.17 11.91
CA ARG A 256 13.55 8.34 12.82
C ARG A 256 13.04 9.14 14.01
N ASP A 257 11.87 8.75 14.52
CA ASP A 257 11.31 9.24 15.79
C ASP A 257 11.67 8.33 16.95
N TYR A 258 11.89 7.03 16.66
CA TYR A 258 12.25 5.97 17.59
C TYR A 258 13.54 5.29 17.15
N ILE A 259 14.40 4.97 18.09
CA ILE A 259 15.67 4.28 17.84
C ILE A 259 15.66 2.94 18.57
N TYR A 260 15.89 1.88 17.81
CA TYR A 260 16.06 0.51 18.32
C TYR A 260 17.47 0.00 17.99
N SER A 261 18.04 -0.85 18.88
CA SER A 261 19.42 -1.33 18.71
C SER A 261 19.63 -2.15 17.43
N ASN A 262 18.62 -2.91 17.00
CA ASN A 262 18.69 -3.74 15.78
C ASN A 262 18.61 -2.96 14.47
N GLU A 263 18.39 -1.66 14.53
CA GLU A 263 18.28 -0.77 13.36
C GLU A 263 19.56 0.08 13.14
N LEU A 264 20.56 -0.08 13.98
CA LEU A 264 21.81 0.66 13.90
C LEU A 264 22.87 -0.18 13.17
N ASP A 265 23.35 0.33 12.04
CA ASP A 265 24.25 -0.40 11.14
C ASP A 265 25.71 0.07 11.22
N PHE A 266 25.97 1.26 11.80
CA PHE A 266 27.32 1.82 11.82
C PHE A 266 28.12 1.33 13.02
N TRP A 267 29.29 0.73 12.76
CA TRP A 267 30.22 0.25 13.75
C TRP A 267 31.46 1.14 13.86
N THR A 268 31.92 1.35 15.07
CA THR A 268 33.20 1.98 15.42
C THR A 268 33.76 1.33 16.70
N THR A 269 34.69 1.99 17.36
CA THR A 269 35.23 1.54 18.65
C THR A 269 35.11 2.63 19.70
N ALA A 270 35.10 2.23 20.97
CA ALA A 270 35.10 3.13 22.11
C ALA A 270 35.85 2.52 23.28
N ASN A 271 36.62 3.34 24.01
CA ASN A 271 37.25 2.93 25.24
C ASN A 271 36.23 2.90 26.41
N ASP A 272 36.63 2.30 27.54
CA ASP A 272 35.77 2.11 28.71
C ASP A 272 35.17 3.42 29.23
N ILE A 273 35.90 4.51 29.19
CA ILE A 273 35.44 5.82 29.64
C ILE A 273 34.30 6.29 28.72
N LYS A 274 34.47 6.16 27.41
CA LYS A 274 33.45 6.54 26.41
C LYS A 274 32.24 5.63 26.49
N LEU A 275 32.42 4.32 26.73
CA LEU A 275 31.33 3.38 26.95
C LEU A 275 30.40 3.82 28.11
N GLN A 276 31.03 4.20 29.24
CA GLN A 276 30.25 4.69 30.39
C GLN A 276 29.57 6.03 30.14
N GLN A 277 30.28 6.98 29.51
CA GLN A 277 29.76 8.35 29.31
C GLN A 277 28.77 8.46 28.16
N CYS A 278 28.97 7.69 27.08
CA CYS A 278 28.23 7.82 25.83
C CYS A 278 27.26 6.65 25.57
N GLY A 279 27.15 5.70 26.51
CA GLY A 279 26.20 4.60 26.42
C GLY A 279 24.75 5.07 26.34
N VAL A 280 23.93 4.31 25.61
CA VAL A 280 22.52 4.61 25.32
C VAL A 280 21.60 3.87 26.27
N SER A 281 20.77 4.60 26.98
CA SER A 281 19.74 4.07 27.88
C SER A 281 18.35 4.34 27.33
N GLN A 282 17.37 3.50 27.73
CA GLN A 282 15.98 3.72 27.40
C GLN A 282 15.51 5.11 27.84
N GLY A 283 14.87 5.83 26.95
CA GLY A 283 14.35 7.18 27.20
C GLY A 283 15.37 8.30 27.02
N ASP A 284 16.63 8.02 26.64
CA ASP A 284 17.54 9.04 26.13
C ASP A 284 16.96 9.64 24.84
N VAL A 285 16.97 10.97 24.74
CA VAL A 285 16.56 11.67 23.52
C VAL A 285 17.77 12.28 22.85
N PHE A 286 17.90 12.03 21.56
CA PHE A 286 18.97 12.56 20.74
C PHE A 286 18.47 13.69 19.86
N PHE A 287 19.32 14.70 19.63
CA PHE A 287 18.99 15.86 18.80
C PHE A 287 20.05 16.08 17.73
N THR A 288 19.62 16.62 16.57
CA THR A 288 20.53 17.13 15.52
C THR A 288 20.88 18.60 15.80
N PRO A 289 22.08 18.90 16.33
CA PRO A 289 22.45 20.28 16.66
C PRO A 289 22.92 21.10 15.46
N SER A 290 23.04 20.48 14.27
CA SER A 290 23.48 21.12 13.04
C SER A 290 22.72 20.62 11.84
N SER A 291 22.55 21.48 10.81
CA SER A 291 21.93 21.13 9.54
C SER A 291 22.47 22.01 8.41
N GLU A 292 22.25 21.62 7.16
CA GLU A 292 22.48 22.46 5.98
C GLU A 292 21.40 23.53 5.81
N MET A 293 20.23 23.32 6.41
CA MET A 293 19.07 24.21 6.35
C MET A 293 18.62 24.58 7.77
N PRO A 294 18.28 25.85 8.03
CA PRO A 294 17.91 26.31 9.38
C PRO A 294 16.63 25.64 9.92
N TYR A 295 15.71 25.23 9.06
CA TYR A 295 14.44 24.61 9.45
C TYR A 295 14.52 23.10 9.70
N ASP A 296 15.66 22.46 9.39
CA ASP A 296 15.90 21.02 9.63
C ASP A 296 16.81 20.78 10.84
N ILE A 297 16.89 21.75 11.76
CA ILE A 297 17.73 21.68 12.96
C ILE A 297 16.91 21.29 14.19
N ALA A 298 17.54 20.72 15.20
CA ALA A 298 16.93 20.28 16.45
C ALA A 298 15.87 19.17 16.30
N LEU A 299 15.96 18.36 15.23
CA LEU A 299 15.17 17.15 15.10
C LEU A 299 15.52 16.18 16.22
N SER A 300 14.56 15.42 16.71
CA SER A 300 14.72 14.56 17.88
C SER A 300 14.26 13.13 17.63
N ALA A 301 14.97 12.18 18.25
CA ALA A 301 14.59 10.77 18.32
C ALA A 301 14.84 10.19 19.71
N VAL A 302 14.03 9.23 20.16
CA VAL A 302 14.11 8.61 21.47
C VAL A 302 14.58 7.15 21.41
N ALA A 303 15.49 6.77 22.32
CA ALA A 303 15.90 5.38 22.51
C ALA A 303 14.77 4.59 23.20
N MET A 304 14.24 3.56 22.54
CA MET A 304 13.09 2.79 23.02
C MET A 304 13.48 1.63 23.95
N CYS A 305 14.75 1.29 24.05
CA CYS A 305 15.28 0.24 24.96
C CYS A 305 16.65 0.61 25.47
N ASN A 306 17.10 -0.08 26.52
CA ASN A 306 18.52 -0.07 26.89
C ASN A 306 19.34 -0.80 25.83
N MET A 307 20.45 -0.22 25.43
CA MET A 307 21.26 -0.72 24.33
C MET A 307 22.66 -1.08 24.80
N ILE A 308 22.99 -2.35 24.76
CA ILE A 308 24.32 -2.84 25.09
C ILE A 308 25.23 -2.59 23.87
N ASP A 309 26.47 -2.15 24.12
CA ASP A 309 27.49 -1.85 23.11
C ASP A 309 27.01 -0.85 22.04
N VAL A 310 26.22 0.13 22.46
CA VAL A 310 25.79 1.25 21.63
C VAL A 310 26.16 2.56 22.30
N CYS A 311 26.82 3.43 21.55
CA CYS A 311 27.12 4.80 21.94
C CYS A 311 26.46 5.78 20.97
N TYR A 312 26.47 7.07 21.29
CA TYR A 312 26.04 8.10 20.36
C TYR A 312 27.22 8.86 19.76
N SER A 313 27.04 9.36 18.55
CA SER A 313 28.06 10.08 17.78
C SER A 313 28.24 11.51 18.31
N TYR A 314 29.45 12.05 18.21
CA TYR A 314 29.77 13.44 18.55
C TYR A 314 29.05 14.50 17.70
N HIS A 315 28.34 14.09 16.64
CA HIS A 315 27.55 14.98 15.79
C HIS A 315 26.13 15.24 16.31
N ILE A 316 25.73 14.61 17.40
CA ILE A 316 24.39 14.74 17.99
C ILE A 316 24.50 15.08 19.48
N TYR A 317 23.42 15.67 20.02
CA TYR A 317 23.30 15.88 21.46
C TYR A 317 22.40 14.78 22.05
N ARG A 318 22.72 14.32 23.29
CA ARG A 318 21.93 13.40 24.08
C ARG A 318 21.36 14.12 25.30
N LEU A 319 20.04 14.08 25.48
CA LEU A 319 19.36 14.47 26.70
C LEU A 319 18.98 13.21 27.50
N ARG A 320 19.54 13.05 28.69
CA ARG A 320 19.14 12.04 29.66
C ARG A 320 18.27 12.71 30.73
N PHE A 321 17.01 12.32 30.78
CA PHE A 321 16.03 12.96 31.63
C PHE A 321 16.26 12.68 33.11
N SER A 322 16.19 13.72 33.97
CA SER A 322 16.03 13.63 35.39
C SER A 322 14.55 13.73 35.84
N LYS A 323 13.70 14.25 34.98
CA LYS A 323 12.25 14.35 35.15
C LYS A 323 11.55 13.08 34.69
N ASN A 324 10.45 12.72 35.36
CA ASN A 324 9.59 11.62 34.95
C ASN A 324 8.69 12.07 33.77
N ILE A 325 9.03 11.67 32.58
CA ILE A 325 8.29 11.94 31.33
C ILE A 325 7.99 10.60 30.67
N ASP A 326 6.77 10.44 30.18
CA ASP A 326 6.37 9.22 29.46
C ASP A 326 7.30 8.91 28.27
N LEU A 327 7.66 7.65 28.12
CA LEU A 327 8.64 7.20 27.12
C LEU A 327 8.20 7.52 25.68
N GLN A 328 6.93 7.27 25.36
CA GLN A 328 6.42 7.53 24.01
C GLN A 328 6.21 9.03 23.79
N TYR A 329 5.81 9.77 24.82
CA TYR A 329 5.63 11.22 24.72
C TYR A 329 6.95 11.95 24.43
N LYS A 330 8.10 11.44 24.90
CA LYS A 330 9.43 12.00 24.58
C LYS A 330 9.70 12.07 23.07
N ALA A 331 9.11 11.17 22.27
CA ALA A 331 9.26 11.20 20.83
C ALA A 331 8.55 12.39 20.16
N TYR A 332 7.58 13.00 20.85
CA TYR A 332 6.75 14.06 20.30
C TYR A 332 6.97 15.43 20.93
N MET A 333 7.34 15.50 22.23
CA MET A 333 7.34 16.73 22.99
C MET A 333 8.20 17.87 22.40
N PHE A 334 9.22 17.54 21.61
CA PHE A 334 10.11 18.50 20.95
C PHE A 334 9.69 18.82 19.49
N LYS A 335 8.50 18.38 19.05
CA LYS A 335 8.03 18.55 17.66
C LYS A 335 6.98 19.65 17.50
N SER A 336 6.79 20.50 18.51
CA SER A 336 5.94 21.66 18.39
C SER A 336 6.60 22.74 17.51
N GLN A 337 5.81 23.49 16.76
CA GLN A 337 6.33 24.62 15.96
C GLN A 337 7.06 25.64 16.84
N ALA A 338 6.54 25.89 18.05
CA ALA A 338 7.16 26.81 19.00
C ALA A 338 8.57 26.38 19.42
N PHE A 339 8.85 25.07 19.52
CA PHE A 339 10.19 24.55 19.81
C PHE A 339 11.12 24.75 18.61
N TYR A 340 10.66 24.44 17.39
CA TYR A 340 11.45 24.65 16.17
C TYR A 340 11.72 26.14 15.91
N ASP A 341 10.79 27.04 16.19
CA ASP A 341 10.99 28.48 16.04
C ASP A 341 12.10 28.99 16.98
N GLN A 342 12.11 28.52 18.24
CA GLN A 342 13.21 28.82 19.17
C GLN A 342 14.55 28.29 18.69
N ALA A 343 14.58 27.05 18.18
CA ALA A 343 15.79 26.44 17.61
C ALA A 343 16.31 27.22 16.41
N ASN A 344 15.43 27.66 15.52
CA ASN A 344 15.78 28.51 14.36
C ASN A 344 16.38 29.86 14.79
N ILE A 345 15.81 30.49 15.82
CA ILE A 345 16.35 31.77 16.36
C ILE A 345 17.71 31.55 17.04
N ALA A 346 17.89 30.44 17.75
CA ALA A 346 19.14 30.11 18.43
C ALA A 346 20.27 29.67 17.48
N CYS A 347 19.93 29.38 16.23
CA CYS A 347 20.80 28.88 15.19
C CYS A 347 21.83 29.92 14.74
N GLU A 348 23.08 29.50 14.57
CA GLU A 348 24.18 30.32 14.06
C GLU A 348 24.76 29.65 12.81
N GLY A 349 25.23 30.47 11.86
CA GLY A 349 25.85 30.00 10.63
C GLY A 349 25.31 30.66 9.40
N SER A 350 25.88 30.38 8.25
CA SER A 350 25.43 30.88 6.96
C SER A 350 25.77 29.92 5.81
N GLY A 351 24.95 29.89 4.80
CA GLY A 351 25.20 29.29 3.50
C GLY A 351 25.17 27.76 3.46
N LYS A 352 26.04 27.03 4.16
CA LYS A 352 26.13 25.55 4.05
C LYS A 352 26.05 24.81 5.38
N ARG A 353 26.06 25.50 6.49
CA ARG A 353 26.00 24.85 7.81
C ARG A 353 25.47 25.80 8.87
N TYR A 354 24.39 25.37 9.49
CA TYR A 354 23.77 25.99 10.65
C TYR A 354 24.02 25.12 11.88
N VAL A 355 24.29 25.73 13.04
CA VAL A 355 24.61 25.03 14.28
C VAL A 355 23.98 25.74 15.47
N ILE A 356 23.47 24.99 16.43
CA ILE A 356 23.11 25.50 17.75
C ILE A 356 24.16 25.02 18.75
N SER A 357 24.86 25.93 19.41
CA SER A 357 25.82 25.57 20.46
C SER A 357 25.12 24.90 21.64
N LEU A 358 25.84 24.02 22.36
CA LEU A 358 25.30 23.30 23.52
C LEU A 358 24.70 24.26 24.57
N SER A 359 25.37 25.38 24.82
CA SER A 359 24.91 26.39 25.79
C SER A 359 23.61 27.10 25.36
N LYS A 360 23.40 27.33 24.07
CA LYS A 360 22.14 27.85 23.54
C LYS A 360 21.07 26.77 23.51
N PHE A 361 21.40 25.54 23.15
CA PHE A 361 20.46 24.43 23.13
C PHE A 361 19.86 24.15 24.52
N LYS A 362 20.69 24.22 25.59
CA LYS A 362 20.25 24.07 26.98
C LYS A 362 19.16 25.07 27.40
N LYS A 363 19.12 26.24 26.77
CA LYS A 363 18.16 27.33 27.07
C LYS A 363 16.85 27.21 26.29
N LEU A 364 16.74 26.32 25.31
CA LEU A 364 15.49 26.10 24.60
C LEU A 364 14.43 25.61 25.57
N LYS A 365 13.22 26.09 25.42
CA LYS A 365 12.10 25.79 26.30
C LYS A 365 11.10 24.85 25.63
N VAL A 366 10.51 23.97 26.43
CA VAL A 366 9.43 23.10 25.99
C VAL A 366 8.28 23.16 27.00
N LEU A 367 7.08 23.27 26.46
CA LEU A 367 5.83 23.25 27.22
C LEU A 367 5.23 21.83 27.13
N TYR A 368 4.85 21.24 28.27
CA TYR A 368 4.29 19.89 28.28
C TYR A 368 3.34 19.69 29.47
N PRO A 369 2.38 18.72 29.42
CA PRO A 369 1.52 18.42 30.54
C PRO A 369 2.31 17.83 31.71
N ASN A 370 2.03 18.28 32.93
CA ASN A 370 2.64 17.72 34.12
C ASN A 370 2.08 16.33 34.45
N ASP A 371 0.81 16.07 34.11
CA ASP A 371 0.16 14.77 34.29
C ASP A 371 0.69 13.73 33.27
N ILE A 372 1.26 12.66 33.81
CA ILE A 372 1.79 11.55 33.01
C ILE A 372 0.71 10.84 32.18
N ASN A 373 -0.53 10.80 32.66
CA ASN A 373 -1.64 10.18 31.95
C ASN A 373 -2.04 11.02 30.72
N GLU A 374 -1.96 12.36 30.83
CA GLU A 374 -2.18 13.23 29.68
C GLU A 374 -1.05 13.08 28.64
N GLN A 375 0.21 12.99 29.10
CA GLN A 375 1.34 12.68 28.20
C GLN A 375 1.10 11.36 27.43
N GLN A 376 0.70 10.30 28.12
CA GLN A 376 0.39 9.00 27.54
C GLN A 376 -0.78 9.07 26.55
N ALA A 377 -1.85 9.77 26.90
CA ALA A 377 -3.02 9.93 26.04
C ALA A 377 -2.65 10.67 24.72
N ILE A 378 -1.87 11.76 24.82
CA ILE A 378 -1.37 12.50 23.65
C ILE A 378 -0.46 11.61 22.80
N ALA A 379 0.50 10.93 23.43
CA ALA A 379 1.44 10.04 22.75
C ALA A 379 0.71 8.90 22.03
N THR A 380 -0.30 8.31 22.65
CA THR A 380 -1.12 7.25 22.06
C THR A 380 -1.81 7.74 20.78
N ILE A 381 -2.48 8.90 20.82
CA ILE A 381 -3.14 9.47 19.64
C ILE A 381 -2.14 9.68 18.48
N LEU A 382 -0.99 10.28 18.79
CA LEU A 382 0.00 10.58 17.75
C LEU A 382 0.67 9.31 17.21
N SER A 383 0.98 8.33 18.07
CA SER A 383 1.57 7.06 17.65
C SER A 383 0.61 6.20 16.83
N ASP A 384 -0.69 6.26 17.12
CA ASP A 384 -1.68 5.54 16.32
C ASP A 384 -1.85 6.18 14.92
N MET A 385 -1.73 7.53 14.83
CA MET A 385 -1.66 8.20 13.53
C MET A 385 -0.40 7.79 12.75
N ASP A 386 0.75 7.62 13.40
CA ASP A 386 1.98 7.13 12.77
C ASP A 386 1.83 5.70 12.25
N LYS A 387 1.28 4.81 13.06
CA LYS A 387 0.99 3.43 12.64
C LYS A 387 0.05 3.38 11.43
N GLU A 388 -0.99 4.22 11.43
CA GLU A 388 -1.92 4.30 10.30
C GLU A 388 -1.19 4.76 9.02
N ILE A 389 -0.36 5.79 9.11
CA ILE A 389 0.44 6.27 7.97
C ILE A 389 1.40 5.18 7.49
N ALA A 390 2.14 4.53 8.39
CA ALA A 390 3.07 3.46 8.06
C ALA A 390 2.38 2.27 7.37
N ASN A 391 1.18 1.89 7.84
CA ASN A 391 0.39 0.84 7.20
C ASN A 391 -0.06 1.21 5.78
N LEU A 392 -0.47 2.45 5.55
CA LEU A 392 -0.83 2.94 4.21
C LEU A 392 0.40 2.98 3.29
N GLU A 393 1.56 3.37 3.81
CA GLU A 393 2.83 3.37 3.07
C GLU A 393 3.25 1.95 2.67
N ALA A 394 3.17 0.99 3.60
CA ALA A 394 3.45 -0.41 3.33
C ALA A 394 2.50 -1.00 2.27
N GLN A 395 1.20 -0.65 2.32
CA GLN A 395 0.23 -1.04 1.30
C GLN A 395 0.59 -0.45 -0.07
N ARG A 396 0.91 0.85 -0.14
CA ARG A 396 1.33 1.53 -1.37
C ARG A 396 2.56 0.84 -1.98
N ASP A 397 3.57 0.56 -1.17
CA ASP A 397 4.81 -0.05 -1.63
C ASP A 397 4.59 -1.50 -2.10
N LYS A 398 3.68 -2.24 -1.47
CA LYS A 398 3.23 -3.55 -1.97
C LYS A 398 2.60 -3.44 -3.37
N TYR A 399 1.73 -2.44 -3.61
CA TYR A 399 1.15 -2.22 -4.94
C TYR A 399 2.19 -1.79 -5.97
N ARG A 400 3.19 -1.00 -5.59
CA ARG A 400 4.33 -0.66 -6.47
C ARG A 400 5.12 -1.89 -6.89
N LEU A 401 5.41 -2.80 -5.96
CA LEU A 401 6.06 -4.08 -6.26
C LEU A 401 5.18 -4.97 -7.14
N LEU A 402 3.87 -5.04 -6.85
CA LEU A 402 2.91 -5.77 -7.68
C LEU A 402 2.91 -5.23 -9.11
N LYS A 403 2.81 -3.90 -9.30
CA LYS A 403 2.88 -3.25 -10.61
C LYS A 403 4.16 -3.65 -11.36
N SER A 404 5.32 -3.58 -10.70
CA SER A 404 6.59 -3.96 -11.31
C SER A 404 6.57 -5.42 -11.79
N GLY A 405 6.08 -6.35 -10.97
CA GLY A 405 5.92 -7.76 -11.36
C GLY A 405 4.90 -7.97 -12.49
N MET A 406 3.80 -7.21 -12.49
CA MET A 406 2.82 -7.22 -13.58
C MET A 406 3.43 -6.71 -14.89
N MET A 407 4.13 -5.58 -14.87
CA MET A 407 4.82 -5.05 -16.04
C MET A 407 5.78 -6.07 -16.62
N GLN A 408 6.61 -6.71 -15.79
CA GLN A 408 7.55 -7.74 -16.24
C GLN A 408 6.86 -8.92 -16.93
N LYS A 409 5.72 -9.38 -16.42
CA LYS A 409 5.03 -10.58 -16.95
C LYS A 409 4.08 -10.28 -18.10
N LEU A 410 3.36 -9.17 -18.03
CA LEU A 410 2.35 -8.79 -19.02
C LEU A 410 2.99 -8.22 -20.29
N LEU A 411 4.00 -7.34 -20.16
CA LEU A 411 4.66 -6.73 -21.32
C LEU A 411 5.58 -7.70 -22.07
N THR A 412 5.92 -8.85 -21.47
CA THR A 412 6.69 -9.92 -22.12
C THR A 412 5.84 -11.09 -22.59
N GLY A 413 4.52 -11.05 -22.36
CA GLY A 413 3.60 -12.11 -22.72
C GLY A 413 3.73 -13.40 -21.90
N GLN A 414 4.48 -13.38 -20.77
CA GLN A 414 4.53 -14.51 -19.83
C GLN A 414 3.16 -14.79 -19.19
N ILE A 415 2.34 -13.76 -19.05
CA ILE A 415 0.93 -13.86 -18.66
C ILE A 415 0.12 -13.17 -19.76
N ARG A 416 -0.92 -13.86 -20.24
CA ARG A 416 -1.83 -13.38 -21.28
C ARG A 416 -3.16 -12.93 -20.66
N LEU A 417 -3.67 -11.79 -21.11
CA LEU A 417 -4.96 -11.22 -20.64
C LEU A 417 -6.10 -11.35 -21.67
N VAL A 418 -5.87 -11.97 -22.81
CA VAL A 418 -6.92 -12.26 -23.78
C VAL A 418 -7.36 -13.72 -23.69
N LYS A 419 -8.67 -13.96 -23.87
CA LYS A 419 -9.19 -15.31 -24.07
C LYS A 419 -8.60 -15.85 -25.36
N GLN A 420 -7.72 -16.83 -25.28
CA GLN A 420 -7.44 -17.65 -26.44
C GLN A 420 -8.77 -18.23 -26.93
N GLN A 421 -9.16 -17.95 -28.17
CA GLN A 421 -10.16 -18.80 -28.85
C GLN A 421 -9.53 -20.19 -28.90
N ALA A 422 -9.94 -21.05 -28.00
CA ALA A 422 -9.49 -22.43 -27.98
C ALA A 422 -9.83 -23.07 -29.32
N LYS A 423 -8.82 -23.30 -30.16
CA LYS A 423 -8.87 -24.44 -31.06
C LYS A 423 -8.99 -25.66 -30.16
N ILE A 424 -10.15 -26.29 -30.20
CA ILE A 424 -10.43 -27.51 -29.49
C ILE A 424 -9.49 -28.60 -30.02
N VAL A 425 -8.36 -28.75 -29.34
CA VAL A 425 -7.56 -29.97 -29.36
C VAL A 425 -7.71 -30.53 -27.94
N PRO A 426 -8.24 -31.76 -27.80
CA PRO A 426 -8.35 -32.34 -26.46
C PRO A 426 -6.95 -32.73 -26.00
N LEU A 427 -6.28 -31.83 -25.31
CA LEU A 427 -5.12 -32.17 -24.50
C LEU A 427 -5.56 -32.21 -23.07
N ALA A 428 -5.31 -33.34 -22.41
CA ALA A 428 -5.29 -33.44 -20.98
C ALA A 428 -4.26 -32.42 -20.47
N VAL A 429 -4.74 -31.26 -20.03
CA VAL A 429 -3.92 -30.27 -19.34
C VAL A 429 -3.92 -30.70 -17.88
N ASP A 430 -2.79 -31.18 -17.41
CA ASP A 430 -2.45 -31.15 -16.00
C ASP A 430 -2.46 -29.67 -15.56
N VAL A 431 -3.60 -29.23 -15.05
CA VAL A 431 -3.69 -28.01 -14.25
C VAL A 431 -2.75 -28.26 -13.07
N PRO A 432 -1.73 -27.39 -12.81
CA PRO A 432 -0.96 -27.53 -11.59
C PRO A 432 -1.98 -27.45 -10.46
N ALA A 433 -2.14 -28.58 -9.76
CA ALA A 433 -3.07 -28.70 -8.65
C ALA A 433 -2.81 -27.52 -7.71
N VAL A 434 -3.79 -26.62 -7.58
CA VAL A 434 -3.90 -25.78 -6.42
C VAL A 434 -3.71 -26.75 -5.26
N ARG A 435 -2.68 -26.56 -4.45
CA ARG A 435 -2.43 -27.44 -3.30
C ARG A 435 -3.67 -27.34 -2.43
N GLU A 436 -4.59 -28.28 -2.63
CA GLU A 436 -5.72 -28.46 -1.73
C GLU A 436 -5.13 -28.76 -0.36
N ILE A 437 -5.22 -27.82 0.54
CA ILE A 437 -4.83 -28.04 1.92
C ILE A 437 -5.89 -28.99 2.46
N PRO A 438 -5.54 -30.22 2.87
CA PRO A 438 -6.52 -31.16 3.42
C PRO A 438 -6.98 -30.64 4.77
N VAL A 439 -8.20 -30.13 4.81
CA VAL A 439 -8.80 -29.52 5.99
C VAL A 439 -10.03 -30.33 6.39
N ALA A 440 -10.08 -30.75 7.64
CA ALA A 440 -11.26 -31.45 8.15
C ALA A 440 -12.40 -30.48 8.46
N ALA A 441 -13.53 -30.61 7.76
CA ALA A 441 -14.67 -29.68 7.88
C ALA A 441 -15.18 -29.54 9.34
N HIS A 442 -15.17 -30.61 10.15
CA HIS A 442 -15.61 -30.53 11.54
C HIS A 442 -14.64 -29.76 12.45
N ILE A 443 -13.35 -29.70 12.11
CA ILE A 443 -12.36 -28.84 12.83
C ILE A 443 -12.65 -27.38 12.56
N ILE A 444 -12.81 -26.99 11.30
CA ILE A 444 -13.19 -25.60 10.94
C ILE A 444 -14.53 -25.24 11.58
N ALA A 445 -15.53 -26.13 11.48
CA ALA A 445 -16.85 -25.89 12.09
C ALA A 445 -16.77 -25.74 13.61
N GLY A 446 -16.01 -26.57 14.30
CA GLY A 446 -15.81 -26.49 15.75
C GLY A 446 -15.10 -25.21 16.17
N HIS A 447 -14.07 -24.80 15.43
CA HIS A 447 -13.39 -23.52 15.65
C HIS A 447 -14.35 -22.33 15.45
N ILE A 448 -15.18 -22.34 14.39
CA ILE A 448 -16.24 -21.33 14.20
C ILE A 448 -17.19 -21.31 15.39
N VAL A 449 -17.66 -22.48 15.87
CA VAL A 449 -18.55 -22.57 17.04
C VAL A 449 -17.89 -21.97 18.26
N ASN A 450 -16.63 -22.31 18.53
CA ASN A 450 -15.89 -21.80 19.69
C ASN A 450 -15.83 -20.26 19.70
N ARG A 451 -15.55 -19.64 18.54
CA ARG A 451 -15.44 -18.18 18.41
C ARG A 451 -16.77 -17.44 18.27
N SER A 452 -17.84 -18.14 17.85
CA SER A 452 -19.07 -17.47 17.39
C SER A 452 -20.31 -17.77 18.23
N HIS A 453 -20.29 -18.73 19.16
CA HIS A 453 -21.50 -19.21 19.87
C HIS A 453 -22.25 -18.13 20.66
N LYS A 454 -21.61 -17.02 21.01
CA LYS A 454 -22.21 -15.86 21.67
C LYS A 454 -22.63 -14.74 20.71
N SER A 455 -22.39 -14.88 19.39
CA SER A 455 -22.70 -13.85 18.43
C SER A 455 -24.20 -13.76 18.16
N ARG A 456 -24.67 -12.55 17.77
CA ARG A 456 -26.10 -12.31 17.49
C ARG A 456 -26.59 -13.19 16.34
N GLY A 457 -27.76 -13.84 16.54
CA GLY A 457 -28.37 -14.70 15.53
C GLY A 457 -27.62 -16.01 15.29
N TRP A 458 -26.83 -16.46 16.26
CA TRP A 458 -26.08 -17.71 16.18
C TRP A 458 -27.00 -18.94 16.11
N GLY A 459 -26.62 -19.89 15.29
CA GLY A 459 -27.36 -21.15 15.09
C GLY A 459 -26.89 -21.89 13.84
N ARG A 460 -27.60 -22.98 13.49
CA ARG A 460 -27.23 -23.87 12.35
C ARG A 460 -27.07 -23.10 11.03
N THR A 461 -28.00 -22.20 10.72
CA THR A 461 -27.96 -21.42 9.49
C THR A 461 -26.72 -20.52 9.44
N LYS A 462 -26.41 -19.79 10.52
CA LYS A 462 -25.23 -18.91 10.55
C LYS A 462 -23.94 -19.69 10.46
N LEU A 463 -23.85 -20.85 11.16
CA LEU A 463 -22.69 -21.75 11.05
C LEU A 463 -22.48 -22.21 9.59
N GLN A 464 -23.55 -22.62 8.91
CA GLN A 464 -23.48 -23.07 7.53
C GLN A 464 -23.05 -21.94 6.55
N LYS A 465 -23.57 -20.72 6.74
CA LYS A 465 -23.15 -19.56 5.93
C LYS A 465 -21.68 -19.20 6.17
N SER A 466 -21.22 -19.31 7.42
CA SER A 466 -19.80 -19.10 7.76
C SER A 466 -18.91 -20.16 7.12
N LEU A 467 -19.32 -21.43 7.14
CA LEU A 467 -18.59 -22.52 6.48
C LEU A 467 -18.51 -22.32 4.95
N HIS A 468 -19.63 -21.91 4.32
CA HIS A 468 -19.65 -21.62 2.90
C HIS A 468 -18.64 -20.48 2.56
N LEU A 469 -18.72 -19.36 3.25
CA LEU A 469 -17.83 -18.23 3.00
C LEU A 469 -16.36 -18.57 3.27
N ILE A 470 -16.05 -19.24 4.39
CA ILE A 470 -14.67 -19.63 4.72
C ILE A 470 -14.15 -20.65 3.71
N GLY A 471 -14.93 -21.66 3.37
CA GLY A 471 -14.55 -22.68 2.40
C GLY A 471 -14.21 -22.07 1.03
N TYR A 472 -15.07 -21.21 0.53
CA TYR A 472 -14.90 -20.60 -0.80
C TYR A 472 -13.88 -19.48 -0.82
N CYS A 473 -13.84 -18.59 0.18
CA CYS A 473 -12.84 -17.51 0.24
C CYS A 473 -11.41 -18.03 0.41
N MET A 474 -11.24 -19.10 1.20
CA MET A 474 -9.93 -19.69 1.47
C MET A 474 -9.61 -20.89 0.56
N GLN A 475 -10.50 -21.20 -0.40
CA GLN A 475 -10.36 -22.32 -1.35
C GLN A 475 -10.10 -23.66 -0.65
N LEU A 476 -10.86 -23.94 0.44
CA LEU A 476 -10.71 -25.14 1.23
C LEU A 476 -11.62 -26.25 0.70
N ASN A 477 -11.06 -27.41 0.42
CA ASN A 477 -11.87 -28.59 0.12
C ASN A 477 -12.47 -29.18 1.42
N LEU A 478 -13.66 -28.71 1.76
CA LEU A 478 -14.43 -29.20 2.93
C LEU A 478 -15.33 -30.41 2.59
N GLY A 479 -15.22 -30.95 1.38
CA GLY A 479 -16.12 -32.01 0.89
C GLY A 479 -17.56 -31.52 0.68
N THR A 480 -17.72 -30.25 0.25
CA THR A 480 -19.03 -29.59 0.15
C THR A 480 -19.71 -29.83 -1.19
N GLU A 481 -21.04 -29.99 -1.18
CA GLU A 481 -21.92 -29.98 -2.34
C GLU A 481 -23.09 -29.03 -2.12
N TYR A 482 -22.77 -27.72 -2.12
CA TYR A 482 -23.78 -26.70 -1.94
C TYR A 482 -24.80 -26.69 -3.08
N ILE A 483 -26.07 -26.63 -2.69
CA ILE A 483 -27.21 -26.41 -3.60
C ILE A 483 -27.87 -25.07 -3.29
N ARG A 484 -28.64 -24.57 -4.24
CA ARG A 484 -29.45 -23.37 -4.07
C ARG A 484 -30.68 -23.68 -3.21
N ASN A 485 -30.78 -23.03 -2.04
CA ASN A 485 -31.90 -23.16 -1.11
C ASN A 485 -32.44 -21.77 -0.76
N THR A 486 -33.61 -21.68 -0.15
CA THR A 486 -34.34 -20.42 0.18
C THR A 486 -33.46 -19.39 0.88
N ALA A 487 -32.72 -19.79 1.90
CA ALA A 487 -31.82 -18.92 2.68
C ALA A 487 -30.39 -18.81 2.13
N GLY A 488 -30.15 -19.15 0.85
CA GLY A 488 -28.84 -19.12 0.21
C GLY A 488 -28.21 -20.52 0.11
N PRO A 489 -26.88 -20.62 -0.18
CA PRO A 489 -26.18 -21.91 -0.32
C PRO A 489 -26.39 -22.85 0.87
N ASP A 490 -26.77 -24.08 0.61
CA ASP A 490 -27.10 -25.09 1.61
C ASP A 490 -26.46 -26.45 1.30
N ASP A 491 -25.89 -27.12 2.30
CA ASP A 491 -25.36 -28.47 2.22
C ASP A 491 -25.75 -29.27 3.47
N GLN A 492 -26.87 -29.95 3.38
CA GLN A 492 -27.40 -30.75 4.50
C GLN A 492 -26.54 -31.97 4.81
N GLN A 493 -25.87 -32.53 3.80
CA GLN A 493 -25.03 -33.74 4.01
C GLN A 493 -23.78 -33.36 4.80
N LEU A 494 -23.12 -32.25 4.42
CA LEU A 494 -22.00 -31.71 5.18
C LEU A 494 -22.39 -31.39 6.63
N MET A 495 -23.51 -30.67 6.82
CA MET A 495 -23.98 -30.32 8.16
C MET A 495 -24.32 -31.54 9.02
N ASN A 496 -24.91 -32.59 8.44
CA ASN A 496 -25.20 -33.84 9.14
C ASN A 496 -23.90 -34.57 9.49
N HIS A 497 -22.91 -34.59 8.60
CA HIS A 497 -21.60 -35.16 8.88
C HIS A 497 -20.89 -34.43 10.03
N ILE A 498 -20.91 -33.10 10.03
CA ILE A 498 -20.36 -32.28 11.12
C ILE A 498 -21.07 -32.57 12.44
N ASP A 499 -22.41 -32.61 12.45
CA ASP A 499 -23.20 -32.94 13.64
C ASP A 499 -22.86 -34.33 14.20
N GLN A 500 -22.66 -35.34 13.33
CA GLN A 500 -22.21 -36.67 13.74
C GLN A 500 -20.83 -36.64 14.40
N LYS A 501 -19.88 -35.88 13.83
CA LYS A 501 -18.53 -35.71 14.38
C LYS A 501 -18.55 -34.97 15.71
N PHE A 502 -19.34 -33.92 15.85
CA PHE A 502 -19.53 -33.18 17.09
C PHE A 502 -20.06 -34.10 18.19
N LYS A 503 -21.05 -34.95 17.88
CA LYS A 503 -21.59 -35.94 18.81
C LYS A 503 -20.58 -37.04 19.15
N GLN A 504 -19.86 -37.55 18.13
CA GLN A 504 -18.86 -38.61 18.29
C GLN A 504 -17.75 -38.22 19.25
N TYR A 505 -17.21 -37.01 19.07
CA TYR A 505 -16.07 -36.51 19.83
C TYR A 505 -16.47 -35.62 21.01
N ARG A 506 -17.73 -35.33 21.17
CA ARG A 506 -18.28 -34.45 22.23
C ARG A 506 -17.67 -33.02 22.23
N HIS A 507 -17.29 -32.52 21.06
CA HIS A 507 -16.68 -31.18 20.95
C HIS A 507 -17.69 -30.05 21.13
N VAL A 508 -18.94 -30.27 20.70
CA VAL A 508 -20.01 -29.29 20.64
C VAL A 508 -21.33 -29.90 21.03
N ASP A 509 -22.08 -29.26 21.91
CA ASP A 509 -23.46 -29.56 22.23
C ASP A 509 -24.39 -28.87 21.23
N LYS A 510 -25.32 -29.68 20.65
CA LYS A 510 -26.39 -29.21 19.78
C LYS A 510 -27.72 -29.33 20.50
N VAL A 511 -28.36 -28.18 20.71
CA VAL A 511 -29.69 -28.09 21.32
C VAL A 511 -30.70 -27.67 20.26
N SER A 512 -31.89 -28.29 20.29
CA SER A 512 -33.00 -27.92 19.40
C SER A 512 -34.17 -27.36 20.20
N GLU A 513 -34.73 -26.26 19.72
CA GLU A 513 -35.90 -25.58 20.30
C GLU A 513 -36.97 -25.38 19.21
N LYS A 514 -38.22 -25.71 19.52
CA LYS A 514 -39.33 -25.38 18.61
C LYS A 514 -39.77 -23.95 18.82
N LEU A 515 -39.72 -23.16 17.77
CA LEU A 515 -40.21 -21.78 17.77
C LEU A 515 -41.75 -21.75 17.66
N PRO A 516 -42.40 -20.64 18.07
CA PRO A 516 -43.87 -20.49 17.99
C PRO A 516 -44.44 -20.64 16.59
N ASP A 517 -43.62 -20.38 15.54
CA ASP A 517 -44.02 -20.52 14.13
C ASP A 517 -43.84 -21.95 13.58
N GLY A 518 -43.54 -22.94 14.44
CA GLY A 518 -43.38 -24.34 14.11
C GLY A 518 -42.02 -24.73 13.57
N ARG A 519 -41.12 -23.77 13.32
CA ARG A 519 -39.74 -24.03 12.89
C ARG A 519 -38.90 -24.54 14.06
N THR A 520 -37.86 -25.33 13.75
CA THR A 520 -36.90 -25.79 14.76
C THR A 520 -35.64 -24.97 14.68
N HIS A 521 -35.30 -24.28 15.75
CA HIS A 521 -34.03 -23.60 15.92
C HIS A 521 -32.99 -24.56 16.52
N TYR A 522 -31.79 -24.57 15.94
CA TYR A 522 -30.65 -25.32 16.45
C TYR A 522 -29.56 -24.37 16.92
N SER A 523 -29.17 -24.49 18.17
CA SER A 523 -28.02 -23.76 18.74
C SER A 523 -26.85 -24.75 18.94
N TYR A 524 -25.64 -24.21 18.87
CA TYR A 524 -24.38 -24.92 19.05
C TYR A 524 -23.56 -24.24 20.14
N THR A 525 -23.12 -25.00 21.13
CA THR A 525 -22.34 -24.53 22.26
C THR A 525 -21.08 -25.36 22.42
N PRO A 526 -19.87 -24.78 22.56
CA PRO A 526 -18.67 -25.57 22.76
C PRO A 526 -18.68 -26.24 24.12
N THR A 527 -18.19 -27.47 24.18
CA THR A 527 -17.94 -28.21 25.42
C THR A 527 -16.47 -28.00 25.87
N PRO A 528 -16.06 -28.46 27.04
CA PRO A 528 -14.65 -28.48 27.43
C PRO A 528 -13.73 -29.25 26.46
N MET A 529 -14.26 -30.22 25.72
CA MET A 529 -13.51 -31.01 24.71
C MET A 529 -13.24 -30.23 23.42
N ILE A 530 -13.71 -28.99 23.30
CA ILE A 530 -13.43 -28.09 22.15
C ILE A 530 -11.93 -27.81 22.03
N GLN A 531 -11.16 -27.98 23.10
CA GLN A 531 -9.69 -27.78 23.08
C GLN A 531 -9.00 -28.75 22.10
N ASP A 532 -9.55 -29.93 21.86
CA ASP A 532 -9.02 -30.88 20.88
C ASP A 532 -9.16 -30.32 19.46
N VAL A 533 -10.25 -29.60 19.20
CA VAL A 533 -10.46 -28.88 17.93
C VAL A 533 -9.45 -27.77 17.77
N GLU A 534 -9.22 -26.95 18.80
CA GLU A 534 -8.27 -25.85 18.77
C GLU A 534 -6.83 -26.34 18.55
N MET A 535 -6.42 -27.41 19.26
CA MET A 535 -5.11 -28.04 19.05
C MET A 535 -4.94 -28.61 17.64
N ALA A 536 -6.03 -29.12 17.04
CA ALA A 536 -6.00 -29.57 15.66
C ALA A 536 -5.97 -28.40 14.66
N TYR A 537 -6.69 -27.33 14.94
CA TYR A 537 -6.71 -26.11 14.16
C TYR A 537 -5.33 -25.40 14.16
N GLU A 538 -4.63 -25.39 15.28
CA GLU A 538 -3.28 -24.83 15.40
C GLU A 538 -2.24 -25.51 14.48
N LYS A 539 -2.50 -26.72 14.00
CA LYS A 539 -1.64 -27.43 13.04
C LYS A 539 -1.77 -26.91 11.61
N TYR A 540 -2.80 -26.12 11.29
CA TYR A 540 -2.93 -25.50 9.97
C TYR A 540 -1.93 -24.36 9.80
N PRO A 541 -1.53 -24.01 8.54
CA PRO A 541 -0.61 -22.91 8.27
C PRO A 541 -1.06 -21.61 8.94
N LYS A 542 -0.11 -20.86 9.47
CA LYS A 542 -0.39 -19.62 10.22
C LYS A 542 -1.19 -18.61 9.40
N GLU A 543 -0.80 -18.42 8.13
CA GLU A 543 -1.46 -17.49 7.21
C GLU A 543 -2.93 -17.88 6.97
N LEU A 544 -3.21 -19.18 6.85
CA LEU A 544 -4.59 -19.67 6.71
C LEU A 544 -5.39 -19.37 7.98
N ARG A 545 -4.84 -19.66 9.16
CA ARG A 545 -5.53 -19.42 10.44
C ARG A 545 -5.85 -17.95 10.64
N GLU A 546 -4.90 -17.05 10.38
CA GLU A 546 -5.10 -15.60 10.49
C GLU A 546 -6.21 -15.10 9.54
N GLN A 547 -6.28 -15.63 8.32
CA GLN A 547 -7.33 -15.27 7.36
C GLN A 547 -8.70 -15.81 7.76
N VAL A 548 -8.77 -17.05 8.22
CA VAL A 548 -10.00 -17.68 8.72
C VAL A 548 -10.51 -16.91 9.95
N ASP A 549 -9.65 -16.61 10.90
CA ASP A 549 -9.98 -15.87 12.12
C ASP A 549 -10.51 -14.47 11.80
N ALA A 550 -9.84 -13.74 10.92
CA ALA A 550 -10.27 -12.41 10.48
C ALA A 550 -11.65 -12.44 9.79
N LEU A 551 -11.96 -13.48 9.02
CA LEU A 551 -13.26 -13.63 8.38
C LEU A 551 -14.35 -14.01 9.41
N ILE A 552 -14.06 -14.89 10.38
CA ILE A 552 -14.97 -15.21 11.49
C ILE A 552 -15.31 -13.95 12.29
N ASP A 553 -14.33 -13.13 12.62
CA ASP A 553 -14.54 -11.89 13.38
C ASP A 553 -15.45 -10.91 12.63
N LYS A 554 -15.28 -10.78 11.31
CA LYS A 554 -16.19 -9.99 10.46
C LYS A 554 -17.60 -10.56 10.46
N LEU A 555 -17.77 -11.87 10.31
CA LEU A 555 -19.08 -12.52 10.32
C LEU A 555 -19.77 -12.44 11.68
N ASN A 556 -19.02 -12.38 12.77
CA ASN A 556 -19.56 -12.21 14.12
C ASN A 556 -20.19 -10.83 14.37
N THR A 557 -19.78 -9.80 13.62
CA THR A 557 -20.41 -8.48 13.67
C THR A 557 -21.78 -8.42 12.99
N MET A 558 -22.13 -9.42 12.18
CA MET A 558 -23.34 -9.47 11.38
C MET A 558 -24.45 -10.23 12.12
N ASP A 559 -25.71 -9.81 11.92
CA ASP A 559 -26.88 -10.61 12.25
C ASP A 559 -27.07 -11.77 11.25
N LEU A 560 -28.06 -12.62 11.51
CA LEU A 560 -28.37 -13.76 10.62
C LEU A 560 -28.70 -13.31 9.19
N ALA A 561 -29.50 -12.25 9.05
CA ALA A 561 -29.87 -11.68 7.76
C ALA A 561 -28.64 -11.16 6.98
N GLY A 562 -27.71 -10.53 7.68
CA GLY A 562 -26.43 -10.11 7.10
C GLY A 562 -25.60 -11.28 6.58
N ALA A 563 -25.42 -12.33 7.37
CA ALA A 563 -24.69 -13.53 6.96
C ALA A 563 -25.36 -14.23 5.75
N GLU A 564 -26.69 -14.24 5.69
CA GLU A 564 -27.46 -14.77 4.56
C GLU A 564 -27.25 -13.93 3.28
N ILE A 565 -27.33 -12.61 3.37
CA ILE A 565 -27.07 -11.71 2.24
C ILE A 565 -25.64 -11.93 1.71
N PHE A 566 -24.66 -11.95 2.58
CA PHE A 566 -23.25 -12.14 2.21
C PHE A 566 -23.01 -13.49 1.53
N SER A 567 -23.49 -14.59 2.12
CA SER A 567 -23.32 -15.92 1.57
C SER A 567 -24.01 -16.06 0.19
N THR A 568 -25.18 -15.45 0.00
CA THR A 568 -25.90 -15.48 -1.28
C THR A 568 -25.23 -14.59 -2.33
N LEU A 569 -24.85 -13.38 -2.00
CA LEU A 569 -24.10 -12.49 -2.91
C LEU A 569 -22.77 -13.11 -3.36
N TYR A 570 -22.04 -13.73 -2.43
CA TYR A 570 -20.80 -14.46 -2.77
C TYR A 570 -21.09 -15.60 -3.75
N ALA A 571 -22.12 -16.38 -3.54
CA ALA A 571 -22.50 -17.49 -4.40
C ALA A 571 -22.90 -17.04 -5.81
N VAL A 572 -23.78 -16.04 -5.96
CA VAL A 572 -24.18 -15.54 -7.28
C VAL A 572 -23.02 -14.91 -8.03
N TRP A 573 -22.15 -14.19 -7.32
CA TRP A 573 -20.94 -13.60 -7.90
C TRP A 573 -19.97 -14.71 -8.36
N ASN A 574 -19.70 -15.70 -7.50
CA ASN A 574 -18.84 -16.84 -7.83
C ASN A 574 -19.40 -17.66 -9.00
N ASN A 575 -20.72 -17.85 -9.06
CA ASN A 575 -21.41 -18.54 -10.14
C ASN A 575 -21.20 -17.83 -11.49
N ARG A 576 -21.27 -16.47 -11.54
CA ARG A 576 -20.99 -15.70 -12.76
C ARG A 576 -19.53 -15.85 -13.20
N ILE A 577 -18.58 -15.85 -12.24
CA ILE A 577 -17.16 -16.09 -12.54
C ILE A 577 -16.98 -17.49 -13.14
N ILE A 578 -17.56 -18.53 -12.55
CA ILE A 578 -17.48 -19.91 -13.06
C ILE A 578 -18.05 -20.03 -14.49
N LYS A 579 -19.18 -19.37 -14.76
CA LYS A 579 -19.80 -19.34 -16.10
C LYS A 579 -19.16 -18.33 -17.06
N GLN A 580 -18.23 -17.52 -16.57
CA GLN A 580 -17.61 -16.44 -17.35
C GLN A 580 -18.63 -15.41 -17.89
N GLU A 581 -19.65 -15.12 -17.11
CA GLU A 581 -20.70 -14.14 -17.42
C GLU A 581 -20.26 -12.74 -16.99
N GLN A 582 -20.87 -11.71 -17.59
CA GLN A 582 -20.62 -10.31 -17.23
C GLN A 582 -20.97 -10.05 -15.77
N ILE A 583 -20.12 -9.30 -15.06
CA ILE A 583 -20.25 -8.96 -13.65
C ILE A 583 -20.42 -7.46 -13.52
N THR A 584 -21.62 -7.03 -13.15
CA THR A 584 -21.93 -5.66 -12.73
C THR A 584 -22.74 -5.71 -11.44
N ASP A 585 -22.78 -4.61 -10.70
CA ASP A 585 -23.53 -4.52 -9.44
C ASP A 585 -25.01 -4.85 -9.64
N ASP A 586 -25.61 -4.29 -10.69
CA ASP A 586 -27.02 -4.50 -11.00
C ASP A 586 -27.31 -5.96 -11.37
N LEU A 587 -26.43 -6.62 -12.09
CA LEU A 587 -26.56 -8.04 -12.41
C LEU A 587 -26.40 -8.93 -11.16
N LEU A 588 -25.45 -8.62 -10.27
CA LEU A 588 -25.30 -9.35 -9.00
C LEU A 588 -26.52 -9.20 -8.10
N ILE A 589 -27.08 -8.00 -8.06
CA ILE A 589 -28.31 -7.73 -7.28
C ILE A 589 -29.52 -8.41 -7.92
N ALA A 590 -29.64 -8.39 -9.24
CA ALA A 590 -30.70 -9.11 -9.95
C ALA A 590 -30.63 -10.64 -9.67
N ASP A 591 -29.43 -11.23 -9.73
CA ASP A 591 -29.22 -12.64 -9.43
C ASP A 591 -29.47 -12.96 -7.95
N PHE A 592 -29.13 -12.05 -7.03
CA PHE A 592 -29.45 -12.18 -5.62
C PHE A 592 -30.97 -12.29 -5.42
N TYR A 593 -31.76 -11.40 -6.02
CA TYR A 593 -33.23 -11.46 -5.91
C TYR A 593 -33.82 -12.65 -6.68
N ALA A 594 -33.21 -13.03 -7.79
CA ALA A 594 -33.60 -14.24 -8.53
C ALA A 594 -33.30 -15.54 -7.77
N TRP A 595 -32.48 -15.51 -6.72
CA TRP A 595 -32.09 -16.71 -5.96
C TRP A 595 -33.29 -17.44 -5.36
N SER A 596 -34.20 -16.74 -4.70
CA SER A 596 -35.45 -17.27 -4.16
C SER A 596 -36.45 -16.14 -3.88
N THR A 597 -37.74 -16.45 -3.80
CA THR A 597 -38.80 -15.49 -3.44
C THR A 597 -38.58 -14.83 -2.07
N HIS A 598 -37.97 -15.53 -1.14
CA HIS A 598 -37.59 -15.01 0.19
C HIS A 598 -36.60 -13.83 0.11
N LYS A 599 -35.83 -13.71 -0.96
CA LYS A 599 -34.87 -12.60 -1.11
C LYS A 599 -35.58 -11.24 -1.32
N ALA A 600 -36.81 -11.25 -1.75
CA ALA A 600 -37.64 -10.04 -1.85
C ALA A 600 -37.91 -9.35 -0.49
N ASP A 601 -37.70 -10.07 0.63
CA ASP A 601 -37.84 -9.52 1.98
C ASP A 601 -36.70 -8.58 2.38
N PHE A 602 -35.58 -8.58 1.62
CA PHE A 602 -34.42 -7.73 1.89
C PHE A 602 -34.50 -6.43 1.08
N GLU A 603 -34.33 -5.29 1.76
CA GLU A 603 -34.23 -3.99 1.11
C GLU A 603 -32.99 -3.90 0.20
N GLU A 604 -33.15 -3.41 -1.02
CA GLU A 604 -32.06 -3.30 -1.99
C GLU A 604 -30.89 -2.47 -1.47
N ALA A 605 -31.16 -1.39 -0.74
CA ALA A 605 -30.12 -0.56 -0.13
C ALA A 605 -29.22 -1.37 0.83
N ARG A 606 -29.80 -2.34 1.56
CA ARG A 606 -29.04 -3.24 2.44
C ARG A 606 -28.20 -4.22 1.64
N VAL A 607 -28.72 -4.75 0.53
CA VAL A 607 -27.99 -5.67 -0.36
C VAL A 607 -26.84 -4.95 -1.05
N ARG A 608 -27.04 -3.74 -1.56
CA ARG A 608 -25.98 -2.89 -2.16
C ARG A 608 -24.90 -2.53 -1.13
N LYS A 609 -25.29 -2.18 0.09
CA LYS A 609 -24.34 -1.92 1.18
C LYS A 609 -23.49 -3.15 1.50
N ALA A 610 -24.08 -4.35 1.49
CA ALA A 610 -23.36 -5.59 1.70
C ALA A 610 -22.37 -5.88 0.55
N LEU A 611 -22.76 -5.66 -0.70
CA LEU A 611 -21.89 -5.81 -1.87
C LEU A 611 -20.69 -4.86 -1.82
N ASN A 612 -20.92 -3.58 -1.48
CA ASN A 612 -19.83 -2.60 -1.28
C ASN A 612 -18.89 -3.02 -0.15
N TYR A 613 -19.45 -3.46 0.99
CA TYR A 613 -18.65 -3.96 2.11
C TYR A 613 -17.79 -5.18 1.71
N MET A 614 -18.31 -6.11 0.90
CA MET A 614 -17.53 -7.25 0.38
C MET A 614 -16.31 -6.76 -0.41
N ARG A 615 -16.47 -5.76 -1.28
CA ARG A 615 -15.37 -5.15 -2.04
C ARG A 615 -14.36 -4.43 -1.15
N ASP A 616 -14.85 -3.58 -0.26
CA ASP A 616 -14.01 -2.78 0.64
C ASP A 616 -13.18 -3.66 1.59
N ASN A 617 -13.66 -4.88 1.89
CA ASN A 617 -12.98 -5.85 2.76
C ASN A 617 -12.30 -6.99 2.02
N ASN A 618 -12.20 -6.89 0.67
CA ASN A 618 -11.57 -7.89 -0.20
C ASN A 618 -12.17 -9.32 -0.06
N ILE A 619 -13.50 -9.40 0.15
CA ILE A 619 -14.27 -10.66 0.16
C ILE A 619 -14.81 -10.88 -1.25
N ILE A 620 -13.90 -11.12 -2.20
CA ILE A 620 -14.20 -11.21 -3.63
C ILE A 620 -14.06 -12.66 -4.09
N PRO A 621 -15.09 -13.24 -4.75
CA PRO A 621 -15.00 -14.59 -5.31
C PRO A 621 -13.96 -14.68 -6.43
N VAL A 622 -13.40 -15.88 -6.60
CA VAL A 622 -12.37 -16.17 -7.61
C VAL A 622 -12.78 -17.27 -8.60
N GLY A 623 -14.05 -17.68 -8.60
CA GLY A 623 -14.53 -18.78 -9.45
C GLY A 623 -14.15 -20.16 -8.93
N TRP A 624 -13.84 -20.28 -7.64
CA TRP A 624 -13.47 -21.57 -7.04
C TRP A 624 -14.70 -22.41 -6.67
N GLY A 625 -14.55 -23.74 -6.73
CA GLY A 625 -15.59 -24.69 -6.36
C GLY A 625 -16.57 -25.01 -7.48
N LYS A 626 -17.68 -25.66 -7.14
CA LYS A 626 -18.73 -26.03 -8.09
C LYS A 626 -19.76 -24.89 -8.24
N TYR A 627 -20.35 -24.80 -9.43
CA TYR A 627 -21.51 -23.94 -9.67
C TYR A 627 -22.67 -24.37 -8.76
N ILE A 628 -23.28 -23.40 -8.06
CA ILE A 628 -24.37 -23.66 -7.10
C ILE A 628 -25.71 -23.44 -7.82
N ASP A 629 -26.44 -24.51 -8.09
CA ASP A 629 -27.74 -24.49 -8.79
C ASP A 629 -28.84 -25.16 -7.96
N GLN A 630 -30.07 -25.11 -8.47
CA GLN A 630 -31.17 -25.98 -8.00
C GLN A 630 -30.87 -27.41 -8.43
N ARG A 631 -31.20 -28.36 -7.56
CA ARG A 631 -31.18 -29.80 -7.94
C ARG A 631 -32.26 -30.09 -8.98
#